data_62ac26edaae5c7957fec073b32619aa0
#
_entry.id   62ac26edaae5c7957fec073b32619aa0
#
_cell.length_a   1.000
_cell.length_b   1.000
_cell.length_c   1.000
_cell.angle_alpha   90.00
_cell.angle_beta   90.00
_cell.angle_gamma   90.00
#
_symmetry.space_group_name_H-M   'P 1'
#
loop_
_entity.id
_entity.type
_entity.pdbx_description
1 polymer ?
#
loop_
_entity_poly.entity_id
_entity_poly.type
_entity_poly.pdbx_seq_one_letter_code
_entity_poly.pdbx_strand_id
1 'polypeptide(L)'
;MNTRFIVTSKAWFGGGGDLTPMLPDPAAAAEFHAAMRAACDLHDPDYYPRYKDWCDRYFYLPHRQEARGAGGIFYDNLNSGDWAADFAFTQDVGRQFHSGYAAIVRARMNRSWNAAERHEQLIKRGRYVEFNLLHDRGTLFGLKTGGNIEAILMSMPPEVRWS
;
A
#
# COMPACT_ATOMS: atom_id res chain seq x y z
N MET A 1 -0.78 3.37 3.16
CA MET A 1 0.25 4.34 2.70
C MET A 1 1.33 4.47 3.74
N ASN A 2 2.55 4.63 3.31
CA ASN A 2 3.68 5.04 4.16
C ASN A 2 4.57 6.02 3.40
N THR A 3 5.33 6.82 4.16
CA THR A 3 6.41 7.66 3.64
C THR A 3 7.56 7.61 4.64
N ARG A 4 8.79 7.66 4.16
CA ARG A 4 9.98 7.62 4.97
C ARG A 4 11.10 8.44 4.37
N PHE A 5 11.90 9.02 5.22
CA PHE A 5 13.18 9.62 4.89
C PHE A 5 14.25 8.89 5.70
N ILE A 6 15.18 8.29 5.02
CA ILE A 6 16.24 7.48 5.64
C ILE A 6 17.59 8.17 5.43
N VAL A 7 18.36 8.26 6.51
CA VAL A 7 19.72 8.79 6.48
C VAL A 7 20.67 7.70 6.98
N THR A 8 21.54 7.28 6.07
CA THR A 8 22.65 6.36 6.37
C THR A 8 23.95 6.99 5.83
N SER A 9 24.75 6.26 5.08
CA SER A 9 25.83 6.85 4.26
C SER A 9 25.29 7.73 3.12
N LYS A 10 24.04 7.50 2.72
CA LYS A 10 23.28 8.32 1.76
C LYS A 10 21.89 8.59 2.33
N ALA A 11 21.35 9.78 2.08
CA ALA A 11 19.98 10.10 2.38
C ALA A 11 19.08 9.75 1.18
N TRP A 12 17.85 9.28 1.44
CA TRP A 12 16.90 8.93 0.40
C TRP A 12 15.46 8.93 0.90
N PHE A 13 14.52 9.12 -0.01
CA PHE A 13 13.09 8.99 0.26
C PHE A 13 12.58 7.61 -0.16
N GLY A 14 11.58 7.13 0.57
CA GLY A 14 10.81 5.95 0.23
C GLY A 14 9.37 6.12 0.63
N GLY A 15 8.50 5.33 0.05
CA GLY A 15 7.08 5.40 0.37
C GLY A 15 6.23 4.62 -0.60
N GLY A 16 4.95 4.96 -0.58
CA GLY A 16 3.97 4.41 -1.48
C GLY A 16 2.57 4.37 -0.87
N GLY A 17 1.63 4.06 -1.70
CA GLY A 17 0.26 3.78 -1.34
C GLY A 17 -0.25 2.63 -2.17
N ASP A 18 -0.91 1.68 -1.53
CA ASP A 18 -1.54 0.54 -2.18
C ASP A 18 -2.96 0.34 -1.64
N LEU A 19 -3.83 -0.19 -2.49
CA LEU A 19 -5.22 -0.47 -2.16
C LEU A 19 -5.45 -1.98 -2.09
N THR A 20 -6.04 -2.44 -0.99
CA THR A 20 -6.44 -3.84 -0.81
C THR A 20 -7.94 -3.91 -0.52
N PRO A 21 -8.79 -3.91 -1.55
CA PRO A 21 -10.23 -4.10 -1.37
C PRO A 21 -10.51 -5.50 -0.87
N MET A 22 -11.39 -5.62 0.13
CA MET A 22 -11.78 -6.92 0.69
C MET A 22 -12.87 -7.62 -0.13
N LEU A 23 -13.50 -6.89 -1.04
CA LEU A 23 -14.37 -7.39 -2.12
C LEU A 23 -13.88 -6.83 -3.45
N PRO A 24 -14.04 -7.55 -4.57
CA PRO A 24 -13.65 -7.04 -5.88
C PRO A 24 -14.35 -5.70 -6.20
N ASP A 25 -13.58 -4.67 -6.49
CA ASP A 25 -14.07 -3.35 -6.90
C ASP A 25 -13.13 -2.76 -7.97
N PRO A 26 -13.31 -3.15 -9.25
CA PRO A 26 -12.48 -2.65 -10.34
C PRO A 26 -12.55 -1.13 -10.52
N ALA A 27 -13.71 -0.51 -10.20
CA ALA A 27 -13.85 0.95 -10.28
C ALA A 27 -13.00 1.64 -9.21
N ALA A 28 -13.05 1.18 -7.95
CA ALA A 28 -12.18 1.71 -6.89
C ALA A 28 -10.70 1.52 -7.22
N ALA A 29 -10.33 0.38 -7.79
CA ALA A 29 -8.95 0.13 -8.23
C ALA A 29 -8.53 1.14 -9.32
N ALA A 30 -9.36 1.37 -10.33
CA ALA A 30 -9.07 2.34 -11.39
C ALA A 30 -8.95 3.77 -10.86
N GLU A 31 -9.88 4.20 -9.99
CA GLU A 31 -9.86 5.51 -9.34
C GLU A 31 -8.56 5.70 -8.52
N PHE A 32 -8.16 4.68 -7.77
CA PHE A 32 -6.94 4.72 -6.97
C PHE A 32 -5.68 4.80 -7.82
N HIS A 33 -5.59 3.98 -8.87
CA HIS A 33 -4.47 4.01 -9.80
C HIS A 33 -4.37 5.34 -10.55
N ALA A 34 -5.50 5.97 -10.90
CA ALA A 34 -5.52 7.29 -11.51
C ALA A 34 -4.94 8.35 -10.57
N ALA A 35 -5.29 8.33 -9.28
CA ALA A 35 -4.73 9.24 -8.29
C ALA A 35 -3.23 9.04 -8.10
N MET A 36 -2.76 7.79 -8.02
CA MET A 36 -1.32 7.49 -7.88
C MET A 36 -0.53 7.87 -9.14
N ARG A 37 -1.10 7.65 -10.32
CA ARG A 37 -0.51 8.09 -11.58
C ARG A 37 -0.39 9.62 -11.63
N ALA A 38 -1.44 10.35 -11.25
CA ALA A 38 -1.42 11.80 -11.24
C ALA A 38 -0.32 12.36 -10.32
N ALA A 39 -0.06 11.72 -9.17
CA ALA A 39 1.06 12.11 -8.31
C ALA A 39 2.42 11.91 -9.00
N CYS A 40 2.59 10.82 -9.73
CA CYS A 40 3.85 10.51 -10.42
C CYS A 40 4.09 11.43 -11.63
N ASP A 41 3.06 11.59 -12.48
CA ASP A 41 3.15 12.33 -13.75
C ASP A 41 3.46 13.82 -13.55
N LEU A 42 3.22 14.37 -12.35
CA LEU A 42 3.63 15.75 -11.98
C LEU A 42 5.15 15.91 -11.88
N HIS A 43 5.88 14.82 -11.67
CA HIS A 43 7.32 14.84 -11.41
C HIS A 43 8.12 14.12 -12.50
N ASP A 44 7.73 12.91 -12.86
CA ASP A 44 8.41 12.11 -13.88
C ASP A 44 7.42 11.09 -14.48
N PRO A 45 7.23 11.05 -15.81
CA PRO A 45 6.33 10.09 -16.46
C PRO A 45 6.75 8.62 -16.26
N ASP A 46 8.03 8.34 -15.97
CA ASP A 46 8.53 6.99 -15.72
C ASP A 46 8.29 6.53 -14.27
N TYR A 47 7.92 7.43 -13.35
CA TYR A 47 7.70 7.05 -11.95
C TYR A 47 6.52 6.09 -11.78
N TYR A 48 5.38 6.37 -12.42
CA TYR A 48 4.21 5.51 -12.24
C TYR A 48 4.44 4.09 -12.75
N PRO A 49 4.86 3.81 -14.00
CA PRO A 49 5.08 2.46 -14.47
C PRO A 49 6.13 1.72 -13.62
N ARG A 50 7.22 2.38 -13.25
CA ARG A 50 8.31 1.82 -12.45
C ARG A 50 7.87 1.47 -11.03
N TYR A 51 7.17 2.37 -10.36
CA TYR A 51 6.77 2.16 -8.96
C TYR A 51 5.53 1.26 -8.83
N LYS A 52 4.67 1.24 -9.86
CA LYS A 52 3.59 0.27 -9.95
C LYS A 52 4.12 -1.15 -10.09
N ASP A 53 5.04 -1.39 -11.01
CA ASP A 53 5.67 -2.71 -11.18
C ASP A 53 6.36 -3.18 -9.89
N TRP A 54 7.04 -2.27 -9.19
CA TRP A 54 7.62 -2.60 -7.89
C TRP A 54 6.56 -2.94 -6.85
N CYS A 55 5.47 -2.17 -6.77
CA CYS A 55 4.36 -2.43 -5.87
C CYS A 55 3.74 -3.81 -6.12
N ASP A 56 3.45 -4.14 -7.39
CA ASP A 56 2.83 -5.40 -7.79
C ASP A 56 3.71 -6.60 -7.39
N ARG A 57 5.01 -6.51 -7.60
CA ARG A 57 5.96 -7.56 -7.17
C ARG A 57 6.10 -7.66 -5.65
N TYR A 58 6.13 -6.52 -4.96
CA TYR A 58 6.31 -6.49 -3.51
C TYR A 58 5.11 -7.11 -2.77
N PHE A 59 3.88 -6.77 -3.18
CA PHE A 59 2.65 -7.23 -2.54
C PHE A 59 2.08 -8.53 -3.14
N TYR A 60 2.89 -9.30 -3.83
CA TYR A 60 2.51 -10.63 -4.30
C TYR A 60 2.67 -11.69 -3.20
N LEU A 61 1.75 -12.64 -3.15
CA LEU A 61 1.72 -13.78 -2.23
C LEU A 61 2.18 -15.05 -2.97
N PRO A 62 3.48 -15.43 -2.92
CA PRO A 62 3.99 -16.55 -3.73
C PRO A 62 3.33 -17.89 -3.36
N HIS A 63 3.07 -18.13 -2.08
CA HIS A 63 2.45 -19.35 -1.59
C HIS A 63 0.95 -19.47 -1.94
N ARG A 64 0.31 -18.38 -2.37
CA ARG A 64 -1.06 -18.33 -2.87
C ARG A 64 -1.14 -18.12 -4.38
N GLN A 65 -0.04 -17.76 -5.02
CA GLN A 65 0.04 -17.39 -6.44
C GLN A 65 -0.96 -16.26 -6.80
N GLU A 66 -1.17 -15.33 -5.89
CA GLU A 66 -2.08 -14.20 -6.09
C GLU A 66 -1.50 -12.88 -5.59
N ALA A 67 -1.98 -11.76 -6.14
CA ALA A 67 -1.71 -10.43 -5.59
C ALA A 67 -2.51 -10.23 -4.30
N ARG A 68 -1.92 -9.57 -3.30
CA ARG A 68 -2.61 -9.23 -2.04
C ARG A 68 -3.82 -8.32 -2.26
N GLY A 69 -3.73 -7.40 -3.20
CA GLY A 69 -4.76 -6.40 -3.48
C GLY A 69 -4.68 -5.83 -4.89
N ALA A 70 -5.27 -4.67 -5.09
CA ALA A 70 -5.30 -3.97 -6.37
C ALA A 70 -3.95 -3.33 -6.74
N GLY A 71 -3.00 -3.24 -5.79
CA GLY A 71 -1.73 -2.57 -5.99
C GLY A 71 -1.82 -1.05 -5.80
N GLY A 72 -0.89 -0.36 -6.42
CA GLY A 72 -0.69 1.08 -6.31
C GLY A 72 0.72 1.45 -6.75
N ILE A 73 1.46 2.19 -5.92
CA ILE A 73 2.88 2.50 -6.13
C ILE A 73 3.70 2.19 -4.88
N PHE A 74 4.94 1.78 -5.09
CA PHE A 74 5.92 1.57 -4.03
C PHE A 74 7.31 1.96 -4.50
N TYR A 75 8.03 2.77 -3.71
CA TYR A 75 9.37 3.23 -4.04
C TYR A 75 10.29 3.27 -2.83
N ASP A 76 11.55 3.00 -3.07
CA ASP A 76 12.67 3.12 -2.14
C ASP A 76 13.87 3.73 -2.84
N ASN A 77 14.83 4.20 -2.05
CA ASN A 77 16.10 4.73 -2.53
C ASN A 77 15.94 5.90 -3.53
N LEU A 78 14.86 6.68 -3.42
CA LEU A 78 14.69 7.86 -4.23
C LEU A 78 15.69 8.92 -3.77
N ASN A 79 16.65 9.20 -4.63
CA ASN A 79 17.66 10.23 -4.49
C ASN A 79 18.08 10.64 -5.90
N SER A 80 17.39 11.62 -6.45
CA SER A 80 17.67 12.18 -7.79
C SER A 80 18.89 13.11 -7.82
N GLY A 81 19.37 13.50 -6.64
CA GLY A 81 20.33 14.58 -6.45
C GLY A 81 19.69 15.93 -6.15
N ASP A 82 18.38 16.05 -6.31
CA ASP A 82 17.57 17.20 -5.90
C ASP A 82 16.65 16.81 -4.74
N TRP A 83 17.09 17.10 -3.53
CA TRP A 83 16.33 16.79 -2.31
C TRP A 83 14.95 17.46 -2.28
N ALA A 84 14.85 18.68 -2.78
CA ALA A 84 13.59 19.44 -2.75
C ALA A 84 12.57 18.83 -3.72
N ALA A 85 13.00 18.40 -4.90
CA ALA A 85 12.16 17.68 -5.87
C ALA A 85 11.69 16.33 -5.32
N ASP A 86 12.60 15.54 -4.74
CA ASP A 86 12.28 14.25 -4.16
C ASP A 86 11.29 14.37 -2.97
N PHE A 87 11.47 15.42 -2.15
CA PHE A 87 10.53 15.73 -1.06
C PHE A 87 9.17 16.16 -1.58
N ALA A 88 9.12 17.03 -2.61
CA ALA A 88 7.87 17.46 -3.24
C ALA A 88 7.09 16.28 -3.81
N PHE A 89 7.76 15.36 -4.51
CA PHE A 89 7.14 14.12 -4.98
C PHE A 89 6.54 13.30 -3.82
N THR A 90 7.30 13.11 -2.75
CA THR A 90 6.84 12.36 -1.57
C THR A 90 5.60 13.02 -0.93
N GLN A 91 5.55 14.36 -0.86
CA GLN A 91 4.38 15.09 -0.38
C GLN A 91 3.17 14.92 -1.31
N ASP A 92 3.36 14.97 -2.63
CA ASP A 92 2.27 14.83 -3.59
C ASP A 92 1.69 13.42 -3.62
N VAL A 93 2.50 12.40 -3.46
CA VAL A 93 2.01 11.02 -3.21
C VAL A 93 1.09 11.00 -1.98
N GLY A 94 1.47 11.67 -0.89
CA GLY A 94 0.63 11.77 0.31
C GLY A 94 -0.70 12.50 0.06
N ARG A 95 -0.66 13.62 -0.63
CA ARG A 95 -1.85 14.43 -0.96
C ARG A 95 -2.82 13.67 -1.87
N GLN A 96 -2.30 13.06 -2.93
CA GLN A 96 -3.12 12.29 -3.88
C GLN A 96 -3.67 11.01 -3.25
N PHE A 97 -2.90 10.34 -2.40
CA PHE A 97 -3.42 9.24 -1.61
C PHE A 97 -4.60 9.69 -0.72
N HIS A 98 -4.42 10.78 0.04
CA HIS A 98 -5.46 11.27 0.94
C HIS A 98 -6.75 11.61 0.18
N SER A 99 -6.66 12.39 -0.90
CA SER A 99 -7.84 12.81 -1.67
C SER A 99 -8.51 11.63 -2.38
N GLY A 100 -7.75 10.79 -3.07
CA GLY A 100 -8.26 9.65 -3.81
C GLY A 100 -8.86 8.58 -2.90
N TYR A 101 -8.15 8.20 -1.84
CA TYR A 101 -8.66 7.21 -0.88
C TYR A 101 -9.91 7.70 -0.14
N ALA A 102 -9.92 8.97 0.29
CA ALA A 102 -11.09 9.54 0.95
C ALA A 102 -12.33 9.57 0.03
N ALA A 103 -12.16 9.86 -1.27
CA ALA A 103 -13.24 9.81 -2.24
C ALA A 103 -13.78 8.37 -2.40
N ILE A 104 -12.91 7.38 -2.55
CA ILE A 104 -13.25 5.96 -2.63
C ILE A 104 -14.05 5.51 -1.39
N VAL A 105 -13.58 5.87 -0.19
CA VAL A 105 -14.24 5.51 1.07
C VAL A 105 -15.62 6.15 1.16
N ARG A 106 -15.74 7.46 0.91
CA ARG A 106 -17.03 8.18 0.96
C ARG A 106 -18.08 7.58 0.04
N ALA A 107 -17.68 7.16 -1.14
CA ALA A 107 -18.58 6.53 -2.12
C ALA A 107 -19.06 5.13 -1.70
N ARG A 108 -18.36 4.46 -0.78
CA ARG A 108 -18.57 3.04 -0.47
C ARG A 108 -18.88 2.72 0.98
N MET A 109 -18.59 3.62 1.92
CA MET A 109 -18.70 3.36 3.36
C MET A 109 -20.13 3.00 3.84
N ASN A 110 -21.14 3.42 3.09
CA ASN A 110 -22.55 3.13 3.42
C ASN A 110 -23.14 1.98 2.59
N ARG A 111 -22.31 1.28 1.81
CA ARG A 111 -22.76 0.12 1.03
C ARG A 111 -23.09 -1.04 1.98
N SER A 112 -24.31 -1.59 1.82
CA SER A 112 -24.70 -2.80 2.54
C SER A 112 -23.90 -4.01 2.07
N TRP A 113 -23.77 -4.98 2.94
CA TRP A 113 -23.13 -6.28 2.67
C TRP A 113 -23.98 -7.41 3.26
N ASN A 114 -23.84 -8.61 2.71
CA ASN A 114 -24.52 -9.80 3.17
C ASN A 114 -23.53 -10.80 3.82
N ALA A 115 -24.04 -11.92 4.34
CA ALA A 115 -23.23 -12.91 5.04
C ALA A 115 -22.15 -13.58 4.14
N ALA A 116 -22.45 -13.79 2.86
CA ALA A 116 -21.49 -14.35 1.91
C ALA A 116 -20.36 -13.35 1.61
N GLU A 117 -20.70 -12.09 1.36
CA GLU A 117 -19.72 -11.02 1.20
C GLU A 117 -18.86 -10.84 2.45
N ARG A 118 -19.47 -10.92 3.65
CA ARG A 118 -18.70 -10.87 4.90
C ARG A 118 -17.73 -12.03 5.04
N HIS A 119 -18.11 -13.21 4.64
CA HIS A 119 -17.23 -14.38 4.63
C HIS A 119 -16.03 -14.16 3.69
N GLU A 120 -16.29 -13.69 2.47
CA GLU A 120 -15.24 -13.36 1.50
C GLU A 120 -14.29 -12.26 2.00
N GLN A 121 -14.82 -11.18 2.61
CA GLN A 121 -14.02 -10.13 3.23
C GLN A 121 -13.05 -10.71 4.27
N LEU A 122 -13.51 -11.62 5.12
CA LEU A 122 -12.67 -12.23 6.16
C LEU A 122 -11.55 -13.11 5.56
N ILE A 123 -11.84 -13.85 4.49
CA ILE A 123 -10.81 -14.62 3.76
C ILE A 123 -9.78 -13.68 3.12
N LYS A 124 -10.22 -12.65 2.41
CA LYS A 124 -9.30 -11.67 1.80
C LYS A 124 -8.49 -10.91 2.85
N ARG A 125 -9.08 -10.63 4.01
CA ARG A 125 -8.33 -10.05 5.14
C ARG A 125 -7.30 -11.03 5.71
N GLY A 126 -7.55 -12.33 5.65
CA GLY A 126 -6.56 -13.37 5.95
C GLY A 126 -5.33 -13.29 5.04
N ARG A 127 -5.52 -13.06 3.73
CA ARG A 127 -4.40 -12.84 2.78
C ARG A 127 -3.55 -11.62 3.15
N TYR A 128 -4.20 -10.55 3.62
CA TYR A 128 -3.51 -9.37 4.13
C TYR A 128 -2.63 -9.70 5.35
N VAL A 129 -3.16 -10.48 6.30
CA VAL A 129 -2.41 -10.95 7.48
C VAL A 129 -1.24 -11.84 7.08
N GLU A 130 -1.46 -12.81 6.17
CA GLU A 130 -0.39 -13.66 5.66
C GLU A 130 0.77 -12.84 5.07
N PHE A 131 0.47 -11.83 4.24
CA PHE A 131 1.50 -10.98 3.69
C PHE A 131 2.29 -10.26 4.78
N ASN A 132 1.60 -9.61 5.71
CA ASN A 132 2.25 -8.80 6.75
C ASN A 132 3.14 -9.65 7.68
N LEU A 133 2.71 -10.85 8.01
CA LEU A 133 3.49 -11.73 8.90
C LEU A 133 4.62 -12.48 8.19
N LEU A 134 4.44 -12.83 6.92
CA LEU A 134 5.40 -13.69 6.21
C LEU A 134 6.36 -12.91 5.30
N HIS A 135 5.92 -11.79 4.74
CA HIS A 135 6.62 -11.13 3.64
C HIS A 135 6.92 -9.64 3.87
N ASP A 136 6.17 -8.95 4.76
CA ASP A 136 6.38 -7.52 4.95
C ASP A 136 7.72 -7.23 5.65
N ARG A 137 8.63 -6.59 4.92
CA ARG A 137 9.98 -6.28 5.43
C ARG A 137 9.95 -5.38 6.66
N GLY A 138 8.99 -4.45 6.74
CA GLY A 138 8.83 -3.54 7.88
C GLY A 138 8.41 -4.28 9.14
N THR A 139 7.41 -5.15 9.05
CA THR A 139 6.95 -6.02 10.14
C THR A 139 8.07 -6.94 10.62
N LEU A 140 8.72 -7.64 9.69
CA LEU A 140 9.82 -8.56 10.02
C LEU A 140 11.00 -7.83 10.68
N PHE A 141 11.36 -6.65 10.19
CA PHE A 141 12.42 -5.82 10.79
C PHE A 141 12.04 -5.40 12.21
N GLY A 142 10.83 -4.85 12.40
CA GLY A 142 10.36 -4.41 13.71
C GLY A 142 10.38 -5.52 14.77
N LEU A 143 9.87 -6.71 14.41
CA LEU A 143 9.88 -7.87 15.30
C LEU A 143 11.31 -8.35 15.64
N LYS A 144 12.21 -8.37 14.64
CA LYS A 144 13.61 -8.81 14.84
C LYS A 144 14.44 -7.84 15.67
N THR A 145 14.10 -6.55 15.65
CA THR A 145 14.86 -5.51 16.39
C THR A 145 14.27 -5.19 17.77
N GLY A 146 13.28 -5.95 18.22
CA GLY A 146 12.67 -5.78 19.56
C GLY A 146 11.80 -4.52 19.67
N GLY A 147 11.20 -4.08 18.57
CA GLY A 147 10.27 -2.95 18.56
C GLY A 147 8.99 -3.25 19.35
N ASN A 148 8.18 -2.22 19.59
CA ASN A 148 6.90 -2.36 20.28
C ASN A 148 5.94 -3.22 19.46
N ILE A 149 5.61 -4.41 19.97
CA ILE A 149 4.79 -5.43 19.28
C ILE A 149 3.40 -4.87 18.96
N GLU A 150 2.76 -4.17 19.87
CA GLU A 150 1.43 -3.59 19.66
C GLU A 150 1.42 -2.57 18.52
N ALA A 151 2.45 -1.75 18.42
CA ALA A 151 2.61 -0.81 17.32
C ALA A 151 2.93 -1.51 15.99
N ILE A 152 3.77 -2.54 16.00
CA ILE A 152 4.12 -3.30 14.79
C ILE A 152 2.90 -4.04 14.24
N LEU A 153 2.11 -4.65 15.10
CA LEU A 153 0.94 -5.46 14.74
C LEU A 153 -0.38 -4.67 14.74
N MET A 154 -0.35 -3.33 14.84
CA MET A 154 -1.54 -2.48 14.88
C MET A 154 -2.48 -2.63 13.67
N SER A 155 -1.99 -3.15 12.55
CA SER A 155 -2.77 -3.37 11.34
C SER A 155 -3.47 -4.74 11.30
N MET A 156 -3.21 -5.60 12.27
CA MET A 156 -3.86 -6.92 12.34
C MET A 156 -5.33 -6.76 12.71
N PRO A 157 -6.24 -7.40 11.97
CA PRO A 157 -7.67 -7.33 12.27
C PRO A 157 -8.04 -8.25 13.44
N PRO A 158 -9.19 -7.98 14.14
CA PRO A 158 -9.66 -8.83 15.21
C PRO A 158 -10.15 -10.20 14.74
N GLU A 159 -10.58 -10.30 13.47
CA GLU A 159 -11.09 -11.53 12.86
C GLU A 159 -10.59 -11.68 11.42
N VAL A 160 -10.25 -12.92 11.07
CA VAL A 160 -9.97 -13.35 9.70
C VAL A 160 -10.41 -14.79 9.50
N ARG A 161 -10.46 -15.23 8.24
CA ARG A 161 -10.66 -16.64 7.88
C ARG A 161 -9.65 -17.06 6.82
N TRP A 162 -9.36 -18.36 6.77
CA TRP A 162 -8.41 -18.92 5.81
C TRP A 162 -9.10 -19.73 4.70
N SER A 163 -10.31 -20.18 4.95
CA SER A 163 -11.16 -20.95 4.02
C SER A 163 -12.63 -20.80 4.42
#